data_d6a98038c7c96736ad85109d6016dadf
#
_entry.id   d6a98038c7c96736ad85109d6016dadf
#
_cell.length_a   1.000
_cell.length_b   1.000
_cell.length_c   1.000
_cell.angle_alpha   90.00
_cell.angle_beta   90.00
_cell.angle_gamma   90.00
#
_symmetry.space_group_name_H-M   'P 1'
#
loop_
_entity.id
_entity.type
_entity.pdbx_description
1 polymer ?
#
loop_
_entity_poly.entity_id
_entity_poly.type
_entity_poly.pdbx_seq_one_letter_code
_entity_poly.pdbx_strand_id
1 'polypeptide(L)'
;FRIGCDGWALISETGVDSRYCGSRLSDAGEGGLYILDFPMPEENNGNGTVAPGLALPGTTPWRTITVGDNLKPIVETTVIWDVVEPLYETVHDYRFGRGTWSWILWQDGSINYEDQVRYIDLAAAMGYEYVLIDNWWDRTIGREKMKSLADYAHRKGVDIFLWYSSSGYWNDIVQSPVNCMDNPI
;
A
#
# COMPACT_ATOMS: atom_id res chain seq x y z
N PHE A 1 10.84 -11.29 14.20
CA PHE A 1 11.42 -12.49 14.79
C PHE A 1 11.58 -12.36 16.29
N ARG A 2 11.35 -13.43 17.02
CA ARG A 2 11.75 -13.55 18.42
C ARG A 2 13.11 -14.25 18.49
N ILE A 3 14.04 -13.66 19.22
CA ILE A 3 15.40 -14.20 19.38
C ILE A 3 15.55 -14.70 20.82
N GLY A 4 15.62 -16.02 21.00
CA GLY A 4 15.66 -16.61 22.33
C GLY A 4 14.43 -16.26 23.17
N CYS A 5 14.65 -16.02 24.46
CA CYS A 5 13.57 -15.70 25.40
C CYS A 5 13.22 -14.21 25.44
N ASP A 6 14.21 -13.32 25.26
CA ASP A 6 14.11 -11.90 25.59
C ASP A 6 14.55 -10.97 24.46
N GLY A 7 14.76 -11.49 23.26
CA GLY A 7 15.19 -10.69 22.10
C GLY A 7 14.14 -10.61 21.03
N TRP A 8 14.14 -9.49 20.30
CA TRP A 8 13.30 -9.25 19.12
C TRP A 8 14.13 -8.66 18.00
N ALA A 9 13.81 -9.03 16.77
CA ALA A 9 14.40 -8.45 15.58
C ALA A 9 13.33 -8.19 14.52
N LEU A 10 13.40 -7.01 13.89
CA LEU A 10 12.68 -6.66 12.67
C LEU A 10 13.69 -6.59 11.54
N ILE A 11 13.43 -7.31 10.48
CA ILE A 11 14.20 -7.22 9.23
C ILE A 11 13.27 -6.58 8.21
N SER A 12 13.70 -5.49 7.59
CA SER A 12 12.92 -4.75 6.60
C SER A 12 13.76 -4.40 5.39
N GLU A 13 13.10 -4.13 4.29
CA GLU A 13 13.68 -3.65 3.06
C GLU A 13 13.09 -2.28 2.73
N THR A 14 13.91 -1.35 2.22
CA THR A 14 13.47 0.00 1.84
C THR A 14 14.31 0.55 0.69
N GLY A 15 13.85 1.64 0.05
CA GLY A 15 14.50 2.19 -1.13
C GLY A 15 14.26 1.33 -2.37
N VAL A 16 13.13 0.66 -2.44
CA VAL A 16 12.67 -0.09 -3.61
C VAL A 16 12.04 0.87 -4.63
N ASP A 17 12.15 0.53 -5.90
CA ASP A 17 11.45 1.22 -6.99
C ASP A 17 10.60 0.23 -7.80
N SER A 18 9.90 0.72 -8.83
CA SER A 18 8.98 -0.07 -9.65
C SER A 18 9.63 -1.26 -10.38
N ARG A 19 10.94 -1.30 -10.49
CA ARG A 19 11.68 -2.40 -11.13
C ARG A 19 11.96 -3.56 -10.18
N TYR A 20 11.80 -3.34 -8.87
CA TYR A 20 12.13 -4.32 -7.84
C TYR A 20 10.87 -5.03 -7.35
N CYS A 21 10.83 -6.34 -7.52
CA CYS A 21 9.66 -7.16 -7.19
C CYS A 21 9.44 -7.41 -5.69
N GLY A 22 10.26 -6.84 -4.83
CA GLY A 22 10.26 -7.15 -3.40
C GLY A 22 10.95 -8.47 -3.09
N SER A 23 11.24 -8.68 -1.83
CA SER A 23 11.86 -9.92 -1.37
C SER A 23 11.32 -10.34 -0.01
N ARG A 24 11.55 -11.59 0.35
CA ARG A 24 11.24 -12.17 1.65
C ARG A 24 12.37 -13.07 2.11
N LEU A 25 12.35 -13.45 3.36
CA LEU A 25 13.22 -14.51 3.86
C LEU A 25 12.53 -15.85 3.69
N SER A 26 13.31 -16.85 3.28
CA SER A 26 12.88 -18.25 3.27
C SER A 26 12.54 -18.73 4.69
N ASP A 27 12.00 -19.92 4.81
CA ASP A 27 12.03 -20.66 6.07
C ASP A 27 13.49 -20.87 6.54
N ALA A 28 13.65 -21.03 7.85
CA ALA A 28 14.97 -21.31 8.42
C ALA A 28 15.50 -22.64 7.91
N GLY A 29 16.62 -22.60 7.23
CA GLY A 29 17.37 -23.79 6.82
C GLY A 29 18.21 -24.37 7.94
N GLU A 30 19.04 -25.36 7.58
CA GLU A 30 19.97 -25.98 8.50
C GLU A 30 20.92 -24.94 9.13
N GLY A 31 21.11 -25.03 10.44
CA GLY A 31 21.94 -24.09 11.20
C GLY A 31 21.28 -22.69 11.39
N GLY A 32 20.00 -22.55 11.10
CA GLY A 32 19.29 -21.26 11.22
C GLY A 32 19.60 -20.27 10.11
N LEU A 33 20.05 -20.75 8.96
CA LEU A 33 20.33 -19.93 7.79
C LEU A 33 19.01 -19.52 7.11
N TYR A 34 18.84 -18.22 6.83
CA TYR A 34 17.77 -17.67 5.98
C TYR A 34 18.35 -17.25 4.64
N ILE A 35 17.62 -17.54 3.58
CA ILE A 35 17.98 -17.17 2.22
C ILE A 35 17.01 -16.08 1.75
N LEU A 36 17.52 -15.13 0.99
CA LEU A 36 16.68 -14.15 0.33
C LEU A 36 15.91 -14.84 -0.81
N ASP A 37 14.60 -14.71 -0.79
CA ASP A 37 13.70 -15.32 -1.76
C ASP A 37 12.85 -14.24 -2.46
N PHE A 38 12.44 -14.53 -3.69
CA PHE A 38 11.65 -13.65 -4.53
C PHE A 38 10.28 -14.27 -4.83
N PRO A 39 9.32 -13.48 -5.37
CA PRO A 39 7.99 -14.00 -5.67
C PRO A 39 8.02 -15.22 -6.61
N MET A 40 7.08 -16.12 -6.42
CA MET A 40 6.84 -17.22 -7.34
C MET A 40 5.99 -16.73 -8.55
N PRO A 41 6.10 -17.39 -9.72
CA PRO A 41 5.37 -16.96 -10.92
C PRO A 41 3.85 -16.92 -10.76
N GLU A 42 3.30 -17.69 -9.83
CA GLU A 42 1.85 -17.78 -9.57
C GLU A 42 1.35 -16.72 -8.59
N GLU A 43 2.25 -16.05 -7.88
CA GLU A 43 1.86 -15.01 -6.92
C GLU A 43 1.22 -13.83 -7.65
N ASN A 44 0.31 -13.14 -6.97
CA ASN A 44 -0.45 -12.02 -7.51
C ASN A 44 -1.16 -12.35 -8.83
N ASN A 45 -1.71 -13.58 -8.95
CA ASN A 45 -2.37 -14.08 -10.16
C ASN A 45 -1.49 -14.01 -11.43
N GLY A 46 -0.18 -14.15 -11.28
CA GLY A 46 0.78 -14.09 -12.36
C GLY A 46 1.09 -12.69 -12.88
N ASN A 47 0.65 -11.64 -12.16
CA ASN A 47 0.97 -10.26 -12.52
C ASN A 47 2.26 -9.80 -11.84
N GLY A 48 3.04 -9.02 -12.55
CA GLY A 48 4.31 -8.50 -12.06
C GLY A 48 5.52 -9.34 -12.47
N THR A 49 6.66 -9.05 -11.87
CA THR A 49 7.92 -9.75 -12.14
C THR A 49 8.36 -10.57 -10.93
N VAL A 50 8.98 -11.71 -11.18
CA VAL A 50 9.54 -12.60 -10.16
C VAL A 50 11.06 -12.38 -9.98
N ALA A 51 11.66 -11.55 -10.81
CA ALA A 51 13.08 -11.24 -10.77
C ALA A 51 13.30 -9.74 -10.51
N PRO A 52 14.22 -9.38 -9.63
CA PRO A 52 14.52 -7.97 -9.36
C PRO A 52 15.17 -7.33 -10.60
N GLY A 53 14.63 -6.20 -11.05
CA GLY A 53 15.14 -5.44 -12.18
C GLY A 53 16.32 -4.56 -11.78
N LEU A 54 17.44 -5.15 -11.40
CA LEU A 54 18.65 -4.43 -11.02
C LEU A 54 19.60 -4.27 -12.21
N ALA A 55 20.03 -3.05 -12.45
CA ALA A 55 21.10 -2.77 -13.44
C ALA A 55 22.47 -2.90 -12.76
N LEU A 56 23.41 -3.54 -13.45
CA LEU A 56 24.79 -3.65 -12.99
C LEU A 56 25.75 -2.80 -13.85
N PRO A 57 26.68 -2.07 -13.25
CA PRO A 57 26.90 -1.91 -11.82
C PRO A 57 25.80 -1.07 -11.14
N GLY A 58 25.43 -1.42 -9.91
CA GLY A 58 24.35 -0.74 -9.18
C GLY A 58 24.31 -1.19 -7.72
N THR A 59 23.31 -0.68 -7.01
CA THR A 59 23.04 -1.00 -5.60
C THR A 59 21.72 -1.76 -5.47
N THR A 60 21.64 -2.63 -4.49
CA THR A 60 20.39 -3.25 -4.06
C THR A 60 19.62 -2.28 -3.17
N PRO A 61 18.31 -2.51 -2.95
CA PRO A 61 17.59 -1.83 -1.88
C PRO A 61 18.30 -1.99 -0.53
N TRP A 62 18.06 -1.06 0.37
CA TRP A 62 18.54 -1.13 1.73
C TRP A 62 17.83 -2.29 2.47
N ARG A 63 18.61 -3.01 3.27
CA ARG A 63 18.08 -3.98 4.23
C ARG A 63 18.47 -3.54 5.61
N THR A 64 17.49 -3.40 6.49
CA THR A 64 17.66 -2.91 7.84
C THR A 64 17.35 -4.00 8.85
N ILE A 65 18.06 -3.99 9.97
CA ILE A 65 17.80 -4.87 11.09
C ILE A 65 17.68 -4.02 12.34
N THR A 66 16.49 -4.00 12.92
CA THR A 66 16.23 -3.38 14.22
C THR A 66 16.15 -4.46 15.28
N VAL A 67 16.86 -4.30 16.37
CA VAL A 67 16.89 -5.26 17.48
C VAL A 67 16.49 -4.60 18.78
N GLY A 68 15.89 -5.38 19.68
CA GLY A 68 15.48 -4.92 21.00
C GLY A 68 15.28 -6.06 21.99
N ASP A 69 15.35 -5.74 23.26
CA ASP A 69 15.00 -6.62 24.38
C ASP A 69 13.50 -6.71 24.65
N ASN A 70 12.73 -5.87 23.97
CA ASN A 70 11.26 -5.84 23.99
C ASN A 70 10.73 -5.32 22.65
N LEU A 71 9.41 -5.25 22.48
CA LEU A 71 8.77 -4.84 21.23
C LEU A 71 8.82 -3.32 20.95
N LYS A 72 9.14 -2.49 21.94
CA LYS A 72 9.10 -1.04 21.77
C LYS A 72 10.03 -0.54 20.66
N PRO A 73 11.34 -0.90 20.61
CA PRO A 73 12.20 -0.49 19.51
C PRO A 73 11.73 -0.99 18.14
N ILE A 74 11.05 -2.14 18.12
CA ILE A 74 10.53 -2.73 16.88
C ILE A 74 9.35 -1.91 16.32
N VAL A 75 8.47 -1.45 17.21
CA VAL A 75 7.27 -0.68 16.82
C VAL A 75 7.60 0.78 16.53
N GLU A 76 8.57 1.35 17.25
CA GLU A 76 8.91 2.77 17.15
C GLU A 76 10.04 3.08 16.16
N THR A 77 10.65 2.07 15.53
CA THR A 77 11.77 2.29 14.60
C THR A 77 11.36 3.11 13.39
N THR A 78 12.17 4.09 13.04
CA THR A 78 12.04 4.93 11.85
C THR A 78 13.13 4.65 10.81
N VAL A 79 14.02 3.69 11.09
CA VAL A 79 15.22 3.45 10.29
C VAL A 79 14.97 3.23 8.80
N ILE A 80 13.81 2.67 8.44
CA ILE A 80 13.45 2.45 7.03
C ILE A 80 13.20 3.77 6.27
N TRP A 81 12.87 4.85 6.98
CA TRP A 81 12.73 6.20 6.40
C TRP A 81 14.00 7.03 6.57
N ASP A 82 14.81 6.74 7.59
CA ASP A 82 16.01 7.51 7.91
C ASP A 82 17.17 7.27 6.92
N VAL A 83 17.17 6.10 6.25
CA VAL A 83 18.24 5.69 5.31
C VAL A 83 17.92 5.99 3.85
N VAL A 84 16.73 6.47 3.55
CA VAL A 84 16.28 6.75 2.17
C VAL A 84 15.62 8.11 2.12
N GLU A 85 16.08 8.95 1.20
CA GLU A 85 15.43 10.23 0.92
C GLU A 85 14.04 10.02 0.31
N PRO A 86 13.06 10.84 0.66
CA PRO A 86 11.74 10.80 0.03
C PRO A 86 11.85 11.00 -1.48
N LEU A 87 11.18 10.17 -2.26
CA LEU A 87 11.10 10.34 -3.72
C LEU A 87 10.34 11.58 -4.13
N TYR A 88 9.38 12.00 -3.31
CA TYR A 88 8.51 13.14 -3.58
C TYR A 88 8.37 13.97 -2.32
N GLU A 89 8.42 15.29 -2.49
CA GLU A 89 8.02 16.21 -1.44
C GLU A 89 6.52 16.45 -1.52
N THR A 90 5.85 16.47 -0.37
CA THR A 90 4.43 16.80 -0.33
C THR A 90 4.26 18.30 -0.57
N VAL A 91 3.35 18.65 -1.48
CA VAL A 91 2.99 20.05 -1.77
C VAL A 91 1.71 20.48 -1.03
N HIS A 92 1.12 19.57 -0.26
CA HIS A 92 -0.10 19.79 0.50
C HIS A 92 0.06 19.31 1.93
N ASP A 93 -0.55 20.01 2.86
CA ASP A 93 -0.69 19.57 4.24
C ASP A 93 -1.84 18.55 4.32
N TYR A 94 -1.47 17.29 4.49
CA TYR A 94 -2.45 16.22 4.73
C TYR A 94 -2.72 16.09 6.22
N ARG A 95 -3.97 16.03 6.59
CA ARG A 95 -4.38 15.79 7.98
C ARG A 95 -4.70 14.32 8.20
N PHE A 96 -4.37 13.83 9.38
CA PHE A 96 -4.83 12.53 9.83
C PHE A 96 -6.32 12.59 10.16
N GLY A 97 -7.02 11.48 9.93
CA GLY A 97 -8.45 11.43 10.18
C GLY A 97 -8.98 9.99 10.17
N ARG A 98 -10.26 9.91 10.43
CA ARG A 98 -11.02 8.64 10.41
C ARG A 98 -11.77 8.56 9.10
N GLY A 99 -11.99 7.33 8.62
CA GLY A 99 -12.72 7.13 7.38
C GLY A 99 -13.74 6.00 7.50
N THR A 100 -14.72 6.04 6.62
CA THR A 100 -15.60 4.91 6.34
C THR A 100 -15.07 4.11 5.15
N TRP A 101 -15.38 2.82 5.12
CA TRP A 101 -14.92 1.91 4.08
C TRP A 101 -15.96 0.81 3.86
N SER A 102 -16.67 0.86 2.74
CA SER A 102 -17.78 -0.03 2.43
C SER A 102 -17.35 -1.49 2.23
N TRP A 103 -16.19 -1.69 1.64
CA TRP A 103 -15.69 -3.02 1.29
C TRP A 103 -15.55 -3.95 2.50
N ILE A 104 -15.23 -3.42 3.68
CA ILE A 104 -15.12 -4.22 4.92
C ILE A 104 -16.41 -5.00 5.22
N LEU A 105 -17.58 -4.41 4.97
CA LEU A 105 -18.87 -5.02 5.28
C LEU A 105 -19.54 -5.63 4.05
N TRP A 106 -19.47 -4.94 2.91
CA TRP A 106 -20.28 -5.29 1.74
C TRP A 106 -19.47 -5.79 0.56
N GLN A 107 -18.13 -5.86 0.69
CA GLN A 107 -17.20 -6.37 -0.31
C GLN A 107 -17.32 -5.63 -1.67
N ASP A 108 -16.84 -6.27 -2.74
CA ASP A 108 -16.78 -5.70 -4.10
C ASP A 108 -18.12 -5.17 -4.62
N GLY A 109 -19.22 -5.78 -4.22
CA GLY A 109 -20.57 -5.35 -4.63
C GLY A 109 -20.93 -3.94 -4.19
N SER A 110 -20.25 -3.40 -3.19
CA SER A 110 -20.47 -2.04 -2.69
C SER A 110 -19.71 -0.97 -3.48
N ILE A 111 -18.84 -1.34 -4.40
CA ILE A 111 -18.08 -0.37 -5.17
C ILE A 111 -18.96 0.13 -6.33
N ASN A 112 -19.98 0.88 -5.98
CA ASN A 112 -20.94 1.51 -6.88
C ASN A 112 -21.31 2.90 -6.34
N TYR A 113 -21.84 3.75 -7.18
CA TYR A 113 -22.12 5.15 -6.84
C TYR A 113 -23.06 5.29 -5.65
N GLU A 114 -24.15 4.55 -5.64
CA GLU A 114 -25.24 4.65 -4.66
C GLU A 114 -24.77 4.25 -3.25
N ASP A 115 -24.00 3.19 -3.15
CA ASP A 115 -23.48 2.75 -1.87
C ASP A 115 -22.36 3.67 -1.35
N GLN A 116 -21.54 4.22 -2.25
CA GLN A 116 -20.55 5.21 -1.84
C GLN A 116 -21.21 6.50 -1.32
N VAL A 117 -22.33 6.95 -1.89
CA VAL A 117 -23.11 8.06 -1.32
C VAL A 117 -23.52 7.76 0.13
N ARG A 118 -23.98 6.54 0.41
CA ARG A 118 -24.37 6.14 1.79
C ARG A 118 -23.18 6.19 2.75
N TYR A 119 -22.01 5.75 2.30
CA TYR A 119 -20.80 5.76 3.15
C TYR A 119 -20.23 7.17 3.33
N ILE A 120 -20.38 8.07 2.36
CA ILE A 120 -20.09 9.49 2.52
C ILE A 120 -21.04 10.12 3.54
N ASP A 121 -22.33 9.81 3.46
CA ASP A 121 -23.34 10.29 4.41
C ASP A 121 -23.05 9.78 5.83
N LEU A 122 -22.65 8.52 5.95
CA LEU A 122 -22.23 7.93 7.22
C LEU A 122 -21.00 8.65 7.78
N ALA A 123 -19.96 8.86 6.96
CA ALA A 123 -18.76 9.58 7.38
C ALA A 123 -19.10 10.99 7.89
N ALA A 124 -19.92 11.75 7.14
CA ALA A 124 -20.36 13.06 7.52
C ALA A 124 -21.16 13.07 8.83
N ALA A 125 -22.08 12.11 8.99
CA ALA A 125 -22.90 11.98 10.21
C ALA A 125 -22.06 11.62 11.44
N MET A 126 -20.98 10.85 11.26
CA MET A 126 -20.06 10.47 12.34
C MET A 126 -18.97 11.51 12.59
N GLY A 127 -18.89 12.57 11.81
CA GLY A 127 -17.81 13.56 11.89
C GLY A 127 -16.46 12.98 11.48
N TYR A 128 -16.45 12.04 10.54
CA TYR A 128 -15.23 11.48 9.98
C TYR A 128 -14.75 12.32 8.79
N GLU A 129 -13.46 12.36 8.63
CA GLU A 129 -12.80 13.20 7.64
C GLU A 129 -12.79 12.58 6.24
N TYR A 130 -12.86 11.23 6.15
CA TYR A 130 -12.58 10.51 4.91
C TYR A 130 -13.60 9.42 4.59
N VAL A 131 -13.67 9.05 3.31
CA VAL A 131 -14.22 7.78 2.83
C VAL A 131 -13.18 7.11 1.92
N LEU A 132 -12.95 5.82 2.09
CA LEU A 132 -12.13 5.02 1.20
C LEU A 132 -13.03 4.29 0.19
N ILE A 133 -12.78 4.52 -1.09
CA ILE A 133 -13.42 3.81 -2.20
C ILE A 133 -12.42 2.81 -2.75
N ASP A 134 -12.78 1.52 -2.67
CA ASP A 134 -11.92 0.38 -2.92
C ASP A 134 -11.76 0.04 -4.40
N ASN A 135 -11.19 -1.11 -4.70
CA ASN A 135 -10.86 -1.65 -6.01
C ASN A 135 -11.97 -1.49 -7.06
N TRP A 136 -11.62 -1.55 -8.32
CA TRP A 136 -12.52 -1.51 -9.47
C TRP A 136 -13.41 -0.25 -9.58
N TRP A 137 -13.22 0.77 -8.77
CA TRP A 137 -14.01 2.01 -8.83
C TRP A 137 -13.95 2.68 -10.23
N ASP A 138 -12.84 2.54 -10.93
CA ASP A 138 -12.62 3.05 -12.27
C ASP A 138 -13.49 2.33 -13.33
N ARG A 139 -13.84 1.06 -13.06
CA ARG A 139 -14.74 0.26 -13.90
C ARG A 139 -16.20 0.40 -13.50
N THR A 140 -16.50 0.34 -12.21
CA THR A 140 -17.88 0.26 -11.70
C THR A 140 -18.55 1.64 -11.55
N ILE A 141 -17.77 2.66 -11.18
CA ILE A 141 -18.23 4.04 -11.03
C ILE A 141 -17.79 4.88 -12.22
N GLY A 142 -16.53 4.78 -12.61
CA GLY A 142 -15.91 5.55 -13.67
C GLY A 142 -15.55 6.99 -13.28
N ARG A 143 -14.64 7.59 -14.03
CA ARG A 143 -14.03 8.88 -13.68
C ARG A 143 -15.02 10.03 -13.59
N GLU A 144 -15.99 10.12 -14.50
CA GLU A 144 -16.97 11.23 -14.51
C GLU A 144 -17.89 11.18 -13.29
N LYS A 145 -18.42 10.00 -12.97
CA LYS A 145 -19.25 9.82 -11.79
C LYS A 145 -18.42 9.95 -10.50
N MET A 146 -17.15 9.53 -10.53
CA MET A 146 -16.24 9.71 -9.39
C MET A 146 -16.02 11.19 -9.09
N LYS A 147 -15.87 12.04 -10.11
CA LYS A 147 -15.82 13.50 -9.91
C LYS A 147 -17.07 14.02 -9.22
N SER A 148 -18.25 13.60 -9.69
CA SER A 148 -19.52 13.99 -9.07
C SER A 148 -19.62 13.52 -7.62
N LEU A 149 -19.10 12.34 -7.33
CA LEU A 149 -19.07 11.78 -5.99
C LEU A 149 -18.11 12.56 -5.08
N ALA A 150 -16.94 12.95 -5.60
CA ALA A 150 -15.99 13.80 -4.87
C ALA A 150 -16.61 15.19 -4.57
N ASP A 151 -17.25 15.81 -5.54
CA ASP A 151 -17.96 17.07 -5.32
C ASP A 151 -19.07 16.92 -4.25
N TYR A 152 -19.75 15.78 -4.23
CA TYR A 152 -20.75 15.47 -3.19
C TYR A 152 -20.12 15.34 -1.80
N ALA A 153 -19.03 14.58 -1.68
CA ALA A 153 -18.31 14.37 -0.42
C ALA A 153 -17.77 15.70 0.13
N HIS A 154 -17.11 16.50 -0.70
CA HIS A 154 -16.58 17.81 -0.31
C HIS A 154 -17.66 18.75 0.21
N ARG A 155 -18.86 18.78 -0.39
CA ARG A 155 -19.99 19.57 0.14
C ARG A 155 -20.43 19.14 1.54
N LYS A 156 -20.12 17.90 1.93
CA LYS A 156 -20.39 17.36 3.26
C LYS A 156 -19.20 17.43 4.21
N GLY A 157 -18.07 18.00 3.76
CA GLY A 157 -16.84 18.10 4.54
C GLY A 157 -16.07 16.79 4.65
N VAL A 158 -16.27 15.85 3.72
CA VAL A 158 -15.61 14.55 3.67
C VAL A 158 -14.72 14.50 2.43
N ASP A 159 -13.48 14.07 2.59
CA ASP A 159 -12.54 13.83 1.49
C ASP A 159 -12.55 12.35 1.07
N ILE A 160 -12.15 12.09 -0.18
CA ILE A 160 -12.13 10.74 -0.74
C ILE A 160 -10.70 10.22 -0.86
N PHE A 161 -10.47 9.00 -0.38
CA PHE A 161 -9.34 8.18 -0.78
C PHE A 161 -9.76 7.19 -1.86
N LEU A 162 -9.00 7.13 -2.93
CA LEU A 162 -9.16 6.11 -3.97
C LEU A 162 -8.11 5.03 -3.78
N TRP A 163 -8.55 3.79 -3.74
CA TRP A 163 -7.64 2.67 -3.68
C TRP A 163 -7.07 2.34 -5.06
N TYR A 164 -5.76 2.15 -5.12
CA TYR A 164 -5.03 1.68 -6.29
C TYR A 164 -4.13 0.51 -5.92
N SER A 165 -4.03 -0.46 -6.82
CA SER A 165 -3.06 -1.54 -6.66
C SER A 165 -1.75 -1.20 -7.34
N SER A 166 -0.66 -1.23 -6.58
CA SER A 166 0.70 -1.12 -7.13
C SER A 166 1.10 -2.34 -7.97
N SER A 167 0.41 -3.46 -7.82
CA SER A 167 0.68 -4.69 -8.55
C SER A 167 0.05 -4.74 -9.96
N GLY A 168 -0.76 -3.75 -10.33
CA GLY A 168 -1.42 -3.71 -11.63
C GLY A 168 -2.66 -4.60 -11.76
N TYR A 169 -3.26 -5.01 -10.66
CA TYR A 169 -4.50 -5.75 -10.59
C TYR A 169 -5.54 -5.00 -9.77
N TRP A 170 -6.83 -5.26 -9.93
CA TRP A 170 -7.95 -4.63 -9.22
C TRP A 170 -8.31 -3.20 -9.64
N ASN A 171 -7.63 -2.66 -10.66
CA ASN A 171 -7.99 -1.41 -11.33
C ASN A 171 -7.64 -1.50 -12.81
N ASP A 172 -8.49 -1.00 -13.71
CA ASP A 172 -8.21 -0.99 -15.15
C ASP A 172 -7.06 -0.04 -15.50
N ILE A 173 -6.96 1.09 -14.82
CA ILE A 173 -5.90 2.08 -15.00
C ILE A 173 -4.52 1.47 -14.81
N VAL A 174 -4.39 0.55 -13.86
CA VAL A 174 -3.11 -0.02 -13.47
C VAL A 174 -2.80 -1.30 -14.23
N GLN A 175 -3.78 -1.89 -14.92
CA GLN A 175 -3.58 -3.04 -15.81
C GLN A 175 -3.01 -2.66 -17.18
N SER A 176 -2.96 -1.38 -17.52
CA SER A 176 -2.20 -0.93 -18.66
C SER A 176 -0.69 -1.04 -18.38
N PRO A 177 0.18 -1.07 -19.40
CA PRO A 177 1.63 -1.26 -19.19
C PRO A 177 2.30 -0.17 -18.36
N VAL A 178 1.59 0.90 -18.03
CA VAL A 178 2.07 1.97 -17.14
C VAL A 178 1.30 1.87 -15.83
N ASN A 179 1.98 1.48 -14.76
CA ASN A 179 1.38 1.38 -13.42
C ASN A 179 1.26 2.76 -12.75
N CYS A 180 0.53 2.85 -11.65
CA CYS A 180 0.29 4.11 -10.96
C CYS A 180 1.57 4.76 -10.38
N MET A 181 2.63 3.98 -10.17
CA MET A 181 3.92 4.52 -9.69
C MET A 181 4.71 5.21 -10.81
N ASP A 182 4.55 4.73 -12.05
CA ASP A 182 5.24 5.30 -13.21
C ASP A 182 4.44 6.46 -13.83
N ASN A 183 3.15 6.52 -13.56
CA ASN A 183 2.26 7.56 -14.06
C ASN A 183 1.29 7.99 -12.94
N PRO A 184 1.77 8.72 -11.95
CA PRO A 184 0.92 9.27 -10.89
C PRO A 184 -0.14 10.20 -11.50
N ILE A 185 -1.38 10.00 -11.11
CA ILE A 185 -2.57 10.70 -11.61
C ILE A 185 -2.73 12.04 -10.91
#